data_61630a8ce4b216651ce1e77d7e00100b
#
_entry.id   61630a8ce4b216651ce1e77d7e00100b
#
_cell.length_a   1.000
_cell.length_b   1.000
_cell.length_c   1.000
_cell.angle_alpha   90.00
_cell.angle_beta   90.00
_cell.angle_gamma   90.00
#
_symmetry.space_group_name_H-M   'P 1'
#
loop_
_entity.id
_entity.type
_entity.pdbx_description
1 polymer ?
#
loop_
_entity_poly.entity_id
_entity_poly.type
_entity_poly.pdbx_seq_one_letter_code
_entity_poly.pdbx_strand_id
1 'polypeptide(L)'
;MMYVNNFAHTLKGLEEHLDYVEECNVNYLHLMPLLASPKGKSDGGYAVADFRTVQPELGTMEDFSELTSKCHERGINICLDFVMNHTSEEHEWAKRARAGEKEYQDRYFFFDTYDVPALYEKTCPQVFPTTAPGNFTWLDDLHKHVMTTFYPYQWDLNYANPVVFNAVSYTHLTLPTKA
;
A
#
# COMPACT_ATOMS: atom_id res chain seq x y z
N MET A 1 -5.87 12.54 -11.87
CA MET A 1 -5.18 11.93 -10.72
C MET A 1 -5.09 12.93 -9.60
N MET A 2 -5.46 12.53 -8.38
CA MET A 2 -5.46 13.44 -7.21
C MET A 2 -5.30 12.69 -5.88
N TYR A 3 -4.75 13.37 -4.89
CA TYR A 3 -4.90 13.02 -3.48
C TYR A 3 -6.20 13.63 -2.95
N VAL A 4 -7.06 12.83 -2.34
CA VAL A 4 -8.36 13.28 -1.81
C VAL A 4 -8.17 14.36 -0.73
N ASN A 5 -7.24 14.17 0.21
CA ASN A 5 -6.97 15.14 1.27
C ASN A 5 -6.51 16.51 0.75
N ASN A 6 -5.75 16.54 -0.36
CA ASN A 6 -5.26 17.79 -0.94
C ASN A 6 -6.32 18.54 -1.74
N PHE A 7 -7.26 17.81 -2.34
CA PHE A 7 -8.29 18.39 -3.19
C PHE A 7 -9.57 18.73 -2.40
N ALA A 8 -10.06 17.82 -1.59
CA ALA A 8 -11.39 17.90 -0.98
C ALA A 8 -11.40 17.48 0.52
N HIS A 9 -10.25 17.28 1.14
CA HIS A 9 -10.04 16.86 2.52
C HIS A 9 -10.54 15.46 2.86
N THR A 10 -11.74 15.09 2.45
CA THR A 10 -12.39 13.80 2.74
C THR A 10 -13.06 13.22 1.50
N LEU A 11 -13.45 11.94 1.56
CA LEU A 11 -14.24 11.28 0.52
C LEU A 11 -15.60 11.98 0.32
N LYS A 12 -16.26 12.38 1.41
CA LYS A 12 -17.51 13.17 1.33
C LYS A 12 -17.28 14.53 0.72
N GLY A 13 -16.18 15.19 1.06
CA GLY A 13 -15.83 16.45 0.40
C GLY A 13 -15.63 16.28 -1.10
N LEU A 14 -15.04 15.15 -1.54
CA LEU A 14 -14.90 14.88 -2.98
C LEU A 14 -16.25 14.68 -3.66
N GLU A 15 -17.23 14.06 -2.99
CA GLU A 15 -18.60 13.93 -3.52
C GLU A 15 -19.25 15.28 -3.82
N GLU A 16 -19.02 16.28 -2.97
CA GLU A 16 -19.53 17.65 -3.15
C GLU A 16 -18.91 18.36 -4.37
N HIS A 17 -17.78 17.85 -4.88
CA HIS A 17 -17.06 18.42 -6.02
C HIS A 17 -17.23 17.61 -7.32
N LEU A 18 -18.10 16.59 -7.35
CA LEU A 18 -18.29 15.76 -8.55
C LEU A 18 -18.79 16.55 -9.76
N ASP A 19 -19.60 17.61 -9.56
CA ASP A 19 -20.04 18.49 -10.64
C ASP A 19 -18.86 19.16 -11.32
N TYR A 20 -17.87 19.64 -10.55
CA TYR A 20 -16.63 20.20 -11.10
C TYR A 20 -15.81 19.17 -11.87
N VAL A 21 -15.71 17.93 -11.37
CA VAL A 21 -15.01 16.84 -12.05
C VAL A 21 -15.67 16.53 -13.39
N GLU A 22 -17.00 16.52 -13.45
CA GLU A 22 -17.79 16.30 -14.64
C GLU A 22 -17.64 17.45 -15.64
N GLU A 23 -17.70 18.72 -15.20
CA GLU A 23 -17.47 19.92 -16.02
C GLU A 23 -16.08 19.91 -16.67
N CYS A 24 -15.08 19.30 -15.99
CA CYS A 24 -13.75 19.08 -16.56
C CYS A 24 -13.70 17.95 -17.60
N ASN A 25 -14.82 17.31 -17.94
CA ASN A 25 -14.92 16.15 -18.83
C ASN A 25 -14.07 14.96 -18.37
N VAL A 26 -13.90 14.76 -17.07
CA VAL A 26 -13.17 13.63 -16.50
C VAL A 26 -14.12 12.43 -16.39
N ASN A 27 -13.82 11.35 -17.09
CA ASN A 27 -14.55 10.08 -17.03
C ASN A 27 -13.74 8.94 -16.40
N TYR A 28 -12.50 9.21 -16.00
CA TYR A 28 -11.59 8.27 -15.34
C TYR A 28 -10.80 9.00 -14.26
N LEU A 29 -11.10 8.75 -13.00
CA LEU A 29 -10.54 9.44 -11.85
C LEU A 29 -9.62 8.50 -11.07
N HIS A 30 -8.31 8.73 -11.14
CA HIS A 30 -7.34 8.04 -10.33
C HIS A 30 -7.19 8.73 -8.98
N LEU A 31 -7.57 8.03 -7.91
CA LEU A 31 -7.37 8.45 -6.54
C LEU A 31 -6.05 7.87 -6.02
N MET A 32 -5.15 8.73 -5.59
CA MET A 32 -3.88 8.36 -4.94
C MET A 32 -4.18 7.56 -3.66
N PRO A 33 -3.20 6.85 -3.08
CA PRO A 33 -3.47 5.83 -2.06
C PRO A 33 -4.43 6.28 -0.97
N LEU A 34 -5.52 5.51 -0.79
CA LEU A 34 -6.61 5.79 0.16
C LEU A 34 -6.56 4.89 1.40
N LEU A 35 -5.80 3.78 1.35
CA LEU A 35 -5.85 2.75 2.37
C LEU A 35 -5.02 3.13 3.60
N ALA A 36 -5.38 2.55 4.75
CA ALA A 36 -4.78 2.89 6.02
C ALA A 36 -3.26 2.70 6.02
N SER A 37 -2.54 3.75 6.38
CA SER A 37 -1.09 3.80 6.48
C SER A 37 -0.65 4.51 7.76
N PRO A 38 0.55 4.20 8.33
CA PRO A 38 0.98 4.78 9.58
C PRO A 38 1.32 6.27 9.43
N LYS A 39 1.01 7.05 10.45
CA LYS A 39 1.40 8.45 10.53
C LYS A 39 2.93 8.60 10.55
N GLY A 40 3.49 9.45 9.70
CA GLY A 40 4.94 9.71 9.63
C GLY A 40 5.78 8.65 8.91
N LYS A 41 5.21 7.45 8.66
CA LYS A 41 5.84 6.34 7.91
C LYS A 41 4.90 5.82 6.82
N SER A 42 4.24 6.74 6.12
CA SER A 42 3.20 6.39 5.14
C SER A 42 3.69 6.34 3.70
N ASP A 43 4.80 7.03 3.39
CA ASP A 43 5.25 7.20 2.00
C ASP A 43 4.11 7.66 1.07
N GLY A 44 3.43 8.75 1.44
CA GLY A 44 2.28 9.24 0.67
C GLY A 44 1.07 8.29 0.63
N GLY A 45 0.96 7.34 1.56
CA GLY A 45 -0.07 6.32 1.61
C GLY A 45 0.34 4.95 1.04
N TYR A 46 1.53 4.86 0.42
CA TYR A 46 2.01 3.60 -0.17
C TYR A 46 2.48 2.57 0.85
N ALA A 47 2.82 2.96 2.09
CA ALA A 47 3.14 2.02 3.16
C ALA A 47 1.84 1.49 3.82
N VAL A 48 1.11 0.64 3.12
CA VAL A 48 -0.21 0.17 3.55
C VAL A 48 -0.10 -0.75 4.77
N ALA A 49 -0.80 -0.37 5.86
CA ALA A 49 -0.89 -1.16 7.08
C ALA A 49 -2.16 -2.03 7.14
N ASP A 50 -3.23 -1.62 6.46
CA ASP A 50 -4.45 -2.41 6.31
C ASP A 50 -5.10 -2.15 4.94
N PHE A 51 -5.17 -3.21 4.13
CA PHE A 51 -5.78 -3.17 2.80
C PHE A 51 -7.32 -3.19 2.81
N ARG A 52 -7.96 -3.29 3.98
CA ARG A 52 -9.42 -3.38 4.14
C ARG A 52 -10.03 -2.12 4.73
N THR A 53 -9.21 -1.15 5.08
CA THR A 53 -9.63 0.06 5.78
C THR A 53 -9.15 1.29 5.02
N VAL A 54 -10.05 2.24 4.80
CA VAL A 54 -9.69 3.57 4.31
C VAL A 54 -8.92 4.32 5.39
N GLN A 55 -8.00 5.18 4.99
CA GLN A 55 -7.31 6.09 5.91
C GLN A 55 -8.33 6.88 6.73
N PRO A 56 -8.32 6.79 8.08
CA PRO A 56 -9.38 7.37 8.92
C PRO A 56 -9.65 8.85 8.71
N GLU A 57 -8.62 9.61 8.35
CA GLU A 57 -8.75 11.05 8.08
C GLU A 57 -9.52 11.33 6.77
N LEU A 58 -9.63 10.37 5.86
CA LEU A 58 -10.35 10.52 4.60
C LEU A 58 -11.81 10.10 4.70
N GLY A 59 -12.14 9.18 5.61
CA GLY A 59 -13.48 8.64 5.78
C GLY A 59 -13.49 7.13 6.04
N THR A 60 -14.58 6.48 5.72
CA THR A 60 -14.82 5.06 5.92
C THR A 60 -14.89 4.29 4.59
N MET A 61 -14.95 2.95 4.66
CA MET A 61 -15.20 2.11 3.48
C MET A 61 -16.62 2.33 2.91
N GLU A 62 -17.58 2.67 3.77
CA GLU A 62 -18.93 3.03 3.37
C GLU A 62 -18.94 4.34 2.59
N ASP A 63 -18.22 5.36 3.06
CA ASP A 63 -18.05 6.63 2.32
C ASP A 63 -17.39 6.39 0.96
N PHE A 64 -16.38 5.50 0.89
CA PHE A 64 -15.74 5.14 -0.38
C PHE A 64 -16.70 4.41 -1.33
N SER A 65 -17.53 3.51 -0.83
CA SER A 65 -18.55 2.81 -1.61
C SER A 65 -19.61 3.77 -2.15
N GLU A 66 -20.04 4.74 -1.33
CA GLU A 66 -20.98 5.78 -1.74
C GLU A 66 -20.41 6.67 -2.84
N LEU A 67 -19.18 7.17 -2.65
CA LEU A 67 -18.45 7.95 -3.68
C LEU A 67 -18.36 7.18 -5.00
N THR A 68 -17.99 5.89 -4.93
CA THR A 68 -17.85 5.04 -6.13
C THR A 68 -19.15 4.92 -6.88
N SER A 69 -20.26 4.72 -6.17
CA SER A 69 -21.61 4.65 -6.76
C SER A 69 -22.01 5.97 -7.44
N LYS A 70 -21.81 7.09 -6.76
CA LYS A 70 -22.10 8.44 -7.30
C LYS A 70 -21.24 8.78 -8.52
N CYS A 71 -19.98 8.39 -8.52
CA CYS A 71 -19.10 8.52 -9.70
C CYS A 71 -19.63 7.70 -10.87
N HIS A 72 -20.00 6.44 -10.61
CA HIS A 72 -20.50 5.55 -11.65
C HIS A 72 -21.79 6.07 -12.30
N GLU A 73 -22.74 6.58 -11.50
CA GLU A 73 -23.99 7.23 -11.98
C GLU A 73 -23.71 8.41 -12.93
N ARG A 74 -22.56 9.07 -12.79
CA ARG A 74 -22.09 10.18 -13.63
C ARG A 74 -21.19 9.77 -14.77
N GLY A 75 -20.99 8.46 -14.98
CA GLY A 75 -20.06 7.94 -16.00
C GLY A 75 -18.59 8.13 -15.68
N ILE A 76 -18.24 8.36 -14.41
CA ILE A 76 -16.87 8.51 -13.93
C ILE A 76 -16.40 7.18 -13.34
N ASN A 77 -15.37 6.58 -13.94
CA ASN A 77 -14.72 5.39 -13.40
C ASN A 77 -13.64 5.76 -12.39
N ILE A 78 -13.59 5.05 -11.26
CA ILE A 78 -12.54 5.22 -10.26
C ILE A 78 -11.42 4.21 -10.48
N CYS A 79 -10.19 4.67 -10.35
CA CYS A 79 -8.98 3.87 -10.30
C CYS A 79 -8.27 4.08 -8.97
N LEU A 80 -7.80 3.01 -8.36
CA LEU A 80 -6.95 3.03 -7.18
C LEU A 80 -5.58 2.43 -7.49
N ASP A 81 -4.57 2.86 -6.72
CA ASP A 81 -3.27 2.20 -6.72
C ASP A 81 -3.38 0.77 -6.18
N PHE A 82 -2.68 -0.13 -6.83
CA PHE A 82 -2.51 -1.50 -6.38
C PHE A 82 -1.11 -1.69 -5.80
N VAL A 83 -0.96 -1.49 -4.50
CA VAL A 83 0.32 -1.67 -3.79
C VAL A 83 0.55 -3.15 -3.55
N MET A 84 1.25 -3.81 -4.47
CA MET A 84 1.50 -5.25 -4.42
C MET A 84 2.94 -5.63 -4.05
N ASN A 85 3.89 -4.68 -4.10
CA ASN A 85 5.30 -4.99 -3.84
C ASN A 85 5.59 -5.27 -2.37
N HIS A 86 4.96 -4.54 -1.46
CA HIS A 86 5.30 -4.52 -0.04
C HIS A 86 4.08 -4.25 0.84
N THR A 87 4.26 -4.43 2.14
CA THR A 87 3.37 -3.89 3.18
C THR A 87 4.15 -2.95 4.09
N SER A 88 3.43 -2.11 4.85
CA SER A 88 4.02 -1.44 6.01
C SER A 88 4.52 -2.45 7.06
N GLU A 89 5.57 -2.09 7.81
CA GLU A 89 6.00 -2.84 9.00
C GLU A 89 4.90 -2.91 10.08
N GLU A 90 3.88 -2.03 10.00
CA GLU A 90 2.71 -1.99 10.86
C GLU A 90 1.55 -2.87 10.37
N HIS A 91 1.69 -3.51 9.21
CA HIS A 91 0.71 -4.49 8.73
C HIS A 91 0.66 -5.72 9.66
N GLU A 92 -0.53 -6.32 9.81
CA GLU A 92 -0.72 -7.50 10.66
C GLU A 92 0.30 -8.61 10.37
N TRP A 93 0.58 -8.89 9.10
CA TRP A 93 1.56 -9.91 8.72
C TRP A 93 2.97 -9.57 9.20
N ALA A 94 3.38 -8.31 9.07
CA ALA A 94 4.70 -7.86 9.50
C ALA A 94 4.83 -7.93 11.04
N LYS A 95 3.79 -7.55 11.78
CA LYS A 95 3.73 -7.68 13.25
C LYS A 95 3.83 -9.14 13.70
N ARG A 96 3.12 -10.05 13.04
CA ARG A 96 3.18 -11.48 13.34
C ARG A 96 4.52 -12.10 12.94
N ALA A 97 5.10 -11.70 11.81
CA ALA A 97 6.45 -12.08 11.43
C ALA A 97 7.48 -11.62 12.47
N ARG A 98 7.34 -10.39 12.98
CA ARG A 98 8.17 -9.82 14.04
C ARG A 98 7.98 -10.54 15.40
N ALA A 99 6.80 -11.05 15.66
CA ALA A 99 6.53 -11.91 16.83
C ALA A 99 7.13 -13.34 16.70
N GLY A 100 7.80 -13.65 15.59
CA GLY A 100 8.49 -14.94 15.40
C GLY A 100 7.63 -16.01 14.72
N GLU A 101 6.41 -15.68 14.27
CA GLU A 101 5.55 -16.63 13.57
C GLU A 101 6.12 -16.98 12.19
N LYS A 102 6.63 -18.21 12.05
CA LYS A 102 7.34 -18.67 10.84
C LYS A 102 6.50 -18.53 9.56
N GLU A 103 5.20 -18.85 9.64
CA GLU A 103 4.29 -18.71 8.50
C GLU A 103 4.25 -17.28 7.97
N TYR A 104 4.33 -16.28 8.84
CA TYR A 104 4.31 -14.87 8.47
C TYR A 104 5.69 -14.37 8.05
N GLN A 105 6.76 -14.92 8.63
CA GLN A 105 8.12 -14.64 8.15
C GLN A 105 8.29 -15.11 6.71
N ASP A 106 7.73 -16.26 6.31
CA ASP A 106 7.81 -16.81 4.96
C ASP A 106 7.04 -15.97 3.91
N ARG A 107 6.25 -14.99 4.34
CA ARG A 107 5.58 -14.03 3.46
C ARG A 107 6.47 -12.88 3.01
N TYR A 108 7.64 -12.74 3.60
CA TYR A 108 8.63 -11.71 3.30
C TYR A 108 9.97 -12.35 2.97
N PHE A 109 10.92 -11.56 2.48
CA PHE A 109 12.30 -12.02 2.27
C PHE A 109 13.15 -11.67 3.48
N PHE A 110 13.39 -12.65 4.37
CA PHE A 110 14.27 -12.53 5.52
C PHE A 110 15.56 -13.30 5.31
N PHE A 111 16.68 -12.72 5.81
CA PHE A 111 18.03 -13.31 5.72
C PHE A 111 18.72 -13.19 7.08
N ASP A 112 19.37 -14.29 7.53
CA ASP A 112 20.13 -14.32 8.79
C ASP A 112 21.48 -13.62 8.65
N THR A 113 22.07 -13.61 7.44
CA THR A 113 23.35 -12.97 7.12
C THR A 113 23.19 -12.00 5.95
N TYR A 114 24.21 -11.13 5.76
CA TYR A 114 24.21 -10.18 4.66
C TYR A 114 24.81 -10.73 3.35
N ASP A 115 25.16 -12.02 3.28
CA ASP A 115 25.85 -12.61 2.12
C ASP A 115 24.99 -12.57 0.85
N VAL A 116 23.74 -13.01 0.96
CA VAL A 116 22.78 -12.97 -0.16
C VAL A 116 22.35 -11.55 -0.48
N PRO A 117 21.95 -10.70 0.51
CA PRO A 117 21.74 -9.28 0.30
C PRO A 117 22.88 -8.59 -0.45
N ALA A 118 24.13 -8.80 -0.05
CA ALA A 118 25.28 -8.18 -0.69
C ALA A 118 25.50 -8.61 -2.15
N LEU A 119 25.09 -9.84 -2.52
CA LEU A 119 25.12 -10.27 -3.92
C LEU A 119 24.02 -9.59 -4.73
N TYR A 120 22.82 -9.48 -4.18
CA TYR A 120 21.69 -8.83 -4.82
C TYR A 120 21.97 -7.35 -5.10
N GLU A 121 22.51 -6.62 -4.12
CA GLU A 121 22.80 -5.19 -4.24
C GLU A 121 23.89 -4.84 -5.28
N LYS A 122 24.68 -5.81 -5.73
CA LYS A 122 25.65 -5.58 -6.82
C LYS A 122 24.97 -5.30 -8.18
N THR A 123 23.76 -5.79 -8.37
CA THR A 123 23.08 -5.77 -9.66
C THR A 123 21.71 -5.10 -9.60
N CYS A 124 21.10 -4.98 -8.41
CA CYS A 124 19.81 -4.36 -8.23
C CYS A 124 19.94 -2.85 -7.95
N PRO A 125 19.33 -1.99 -8.76
CA PRO A 125 19.36 -0.55 -8.49
C PRO A 125 18.56 -0.22 -7.23
N GLN A 126 18.99 0.85 -6.55
CA GLN A 126 18.26 1.42 -5.41
C GLN A 126 17.22 2.42 -5.90
N VAL A 127 16.01 2.38 -5.33
CA VAL A 127 14.92 3.31 -5.69
C VAL A 127 15.22 4.69 -5.10
N PHE A 128 15.64 4.75 -3.84
CA PHE A 128 15.92 5.99 -3.13
C PHE A 128 17.37 6.04 -2.61
N PRO A 129 18.38 6.18 -3.48
CA PRO A 129 19.79 6.04 -3.09
C PRO A 129 20.27 7.09 -2.09
N THR A 130 19.55 8.21 -1.95
CA THR A 130 19.91 9.31 -1.04
C THR A 130 19.08 9.35 0.24
N THR A 131 17.79 9.01 0.18
CA THR A 131 16.85 9.14 1.30
C THR A 131 16.61 7.83 2.05
N ALA A 132 16.75 6.70 1.36
CA ALA A 132 16.62 5.35 1.92
C ALA A 132 17.60 4.41 1.17
N PRO A 133 18.92 4.55 1.39
CA PRO A 133 19.92 3.76 0.69
C PRO A 133 19.87 2.28 1.09
N GLY A 134 20.16 1.41 0.12
CA GLY A 134 20.11 -0.05 0.27
C GLY A 134 18.77 -0.64 -0.12
N ASN A 135 18.72 -1.97 -0.22
CA ASN A 135 17.49 -2.73 -0.51
C ASN A 135 17.16 -3.70 0.64
N PHE A 136 17.89 -3.61 1.75
CA PHE A 136 17.71 -4.49 2.91
C PHE A 136 17.86 -3.69 4.20
N THR A 137 16.98 -3.95 5.15
CA THR A 137 16.97 -3.32 6.47
C THR A 137 17.29 -4.35 7.55
N TRP A 138 18.25 -4.05 8.42
CA TRP A 138 18.52 -4.84 9.61
C TRP A 138 17.44 -4.60 10.68
N LEU A 139 16.94 -5.68 11.25
CA LEU A 139 15.98 -5.68 12.35
C LEU A 139 16.67 -6.21 13.61
N ASP A 140 16.96 -5.32 14.55
CA ASP A 140 17.66 -5.65 15.80
C ASP A 140 16.91 -6.68 16.65
N ASP A 141 15.59 -6.59 16.68
CA ASP A 141 14.70 -7.46 17.45
C ASP A 141 14.63 -8.89 16.93
N LEU A 142 14.81 -9.09 15.62
CA LEU A 142 14.81 -10.40 14.97
C LEU A 142 16.21 -10.94 14.67
N HIS A 143 17.24 -10.11 14.77
CA HIS A 143 18.60 -10.42 14.28
C HIS A 143 18.60 -10.93 12.83
N LYS A 144 17.82 -10.24 11.95
CA LYS A 144 17.66 -10.59 10.54
C LYS A 144 17.67 -9.34 9.66
N HIS A 145 18.05 -9.52 8.41
CA HIS A 145 17.79 -8.55 7.35
C HIS A 145 16.44 -8.87 6.72
N VAL A 146 15.63 -7.82 6.44
CA VAL A 146 14.42 -7.92 5.62
C VAL A 146 14.60 -7.11 4.34
N MET A 147 14.09 -7.60 3.22
CA MET A 147 14.12 -6.87 1.96
C MET A 147 13.17 -5.67 2.02
N THR A 148 13.70 -4.49 1.63
CA THR A 148 13.01 -3.20 1.66
C THR A 148 13.43 -2.38 0.44
N THR A 149 12.82 -2.66 -0.71
CA THR A 149 13.16 -1.99 -1.98
C THR A 149 12.90 -0.48 -1.92
N PHE A 150 11.95 -0.04 -1.10
CA PHE A 150 11.57 1.37 -0.94
C PHE A 150 12.12 1.93 0.39
N TYR A 151 11.24 2.22 1.35
CA TYR A 151 11.66 2.68 2.67
C TYR A 151 11.88 1.52 3.65
N PRO A 152 12.70 1.70 4.70
CA PRO A 152 12.96 0.66 5.71
C PRO A 152 11.73 0.09 6.41
N TYR A 153 10.63 0.83 6.44
CA TYR A 153 9.34 0.43 7.02
C TYR A 153 8.38 -0.23 6.01
N GLN A 154 8.83 -0.49 4.76
CA GLN A 154 8.07 -1.15 3.69
C GLN A 154 8.73 -2.47 3.36
N TRP A 155 8.17 -3.58 3.84
CA TRP A 155 8.75 -4.91 3.73
C TRP A 155 8.25 -5.63 2.47
N ASP A 156 9.17 -6.05 1.63
CA ASP A 156 8.87 -6.66 0.34
C ASP A 156 8.25 -8.04 0.48
N LEU A 157 7.16 -8.27 -0.25
CA LEU A 157 6.38 -9.49 -0.23
C LEU A 157 7.01 -10.62 -1.07
N ASN A 158 7.07 -11.82 -0.50
CA ASN A 158 7.60 -13.01 -1.15
C ASN A 158 6.53 -13.71 -2.00
N TYR A 159 6.41 -13.34 -3.25
CA TYR A 159 5.46 -13.98 -4.20
C TYR A 159 5.85 -15.38 -4.66
N ALA A 160 7.04 -15.91 -4.31
CA ALA A 160 7.33 -17.33 -4.44
C ALA A 160 6.49 -18.17 -3.47
N ASN A 161 5.95 -17.55 -2.40
CA ASN A 161 4.99 -18.17 -1.52
C ASN A 161 3.56 -18.00 -2.08
N PRO A 162 2.87 -19.08 -2.49
CA PRO A 162 1.53 -19.00 -3.10
C PRO A 162 0.47 -18.42 -2.14
N VAL A 163 0.70 -18.48 -0.81
CA VAL A 163 -0.20 -17.89 0.18
C VAL A 163 -0.23 -16.36 0.02
N VAL A 164 0.92 -15.74 -0.26
CA VAL A 164 1.03 -14.29 -0.52
C VAL A 164 0.25 -13.93 -1.77
N PHE A 165 0.50 -14.63 -2.89
CA PHE A 165 -0.19 -14.38 -4.15
C PHE A 165 -1.70 -14.46 -3.99
N ASN A 166 -2.21 -15.54 -3.39
CA ASN A 166 -3.64 -15.74 -3.19
C ASN A 166 -4.26 -14.66 -2.29
N ALA A 167 -3.62 -14.33 -1.18
CA ALA A 167 -4.14 -13.35 -0.23
C ALA A 167 -4.18 -11.93 -0.82
N VAL A 168 -3.11 -11.51 -1.52
CA VAL A 168 -3.04 -10.20 -2.17
C VAL A 168 -4.07 -10.10 -3.28
N SER A 169 -4.15 -11.11 -4.17
CA SER A 169 -5.14 -11.15 -5.26
C SER A 169 -6.57 -11.09 -4.71
N TYR A 170 -6.87 -11.86 -3.66
CA TYR A 170 -8.20 -11.88 -3.05
C TYR A 170 -8.58 -10.51 -2.47
N THR A 171 -7.68 -9.87 -1.73
CA THR A 171 -7.93 -8.58 -1.11
C THR A 171 -8.29 -7.51 -2.14
N HIS A 172 -7.57 -7.46 -3.26
CA HIS A 172 -7.82 -6.47 -4.31
C HIS A 172 -9.06 -6.76 -5.16
N LEU A 173 -9.38 -8.05 -5.36
CA LEU A 173 -10.60 -8.44 -6.08
C LEU A 173 -11.88 -8.20 -5.28
N THR A 174 -11.78 -8.08 -3.96
CA THR A 174 -12.93 -7.90 -3.05
C THR A 174 -13.13 -6.48 -2.54
N LEU A 175 -12.25 -5.54 -2.91
CA LEU A 175 -12.51 -4.12 -2.65
C LEU A 175 -13.84 -3.70 -3.29
N PRO A 176 -14.61 -2.76 -2.67
CA PRO A 176 -15.95 -2.35 -3.12
C PRO A 176 -15.98 -1.61 -4.47
N THR A 177 -14.90 -1.69 -5.24
CA THR A 177 -14.82 -1.21 -6.64
C THR A 177 -15.61 -2.06 -7.62
N LYS A 178 -16.16 -3.20 -7.18
CA LYS A 178 -17.16 -3.96 -7.95
C LYS A 178 -18.53 -3.39 -7.68
N ALA A 179 -18.89 -2.34 -8.41
CA ALA A 179 -20.27 -2.02 -8.68
C ALA A 179 -20.78 -2.87 -9.84
#